data_c82699c18a819d89fd1b91beabd4aabd
#
_entry.id   c82699c18a819d89fd1b91beabd4aabd
#
_cell.length_a   1.000
_cell.length_b   1.000
_cell.length_c   1.000
_cell.angle_alpha   90.00
_cell.angle_beta   90.00
_cell.angle_gamma   90.00
#
_symmetry.space_group_name_H-M   'P 1'
#
loop_
_entity.id
_entity.type
_entity.pdbx_description
1 polymer ?
#
loop_
_entity_poly.entity_id
_entity_poly.type
_entity_poly.pdbx_seq_one_letter_code
_entity_poly.pdbx_strand_id
1 'polypeptide(L)'
;VGDAARVGGASSVERWCIGVRGASWRAEVDDAGTVHAAGARARWAVLAEDGWHDPTTRPPSVRGRRLSGAPVAETRVKVPGGDVVCTAWAAPERGGIVVLEWHNESPRAVAVAIDGDGVPLVASRAASAIEAAGLAWSAASWALPHATSLRAAWLVGVPRATGAVHEPWVAALADASRVVGAWREVAHGAGRVDLPDPRAAEALVTARCDLVLDDALAARLDDPVDALLYAAEAARLREPARAEPWEVADWCGAVARRVARRGPGGSLPTRREARALVLGAWTLAVAGERAGAADVAALAAGLGDPVADQQPPVADQQPPAADAGDAATPRAVRAVRAIAAIEDGLARVGADGTLHLLPDGVPASWRGVHFEAHGLVAGAGRRISYAVRWHGTAPAVLWEVEGDARGLAIAAPRVDPQFATREPRGETLLREPGPVPSTPHP
;
A
#
# COMPACT_ATOMS: atom_id res chain seq x y z
N VAL A 1 -40.01 -22.48 -20.15
CA VAL A 1 -39.54 -21.12 -20.42
C VAL A 1 -39.34 -20.48 -19.05
N GLY A 2 -38.16 -20.60 -18.48
CA GLY A 2 -37.79 -20.14 -17.13
C GLY A 2 -36.81 -18.96 -17.27
N ASP A 3 -37.27 -17.83 -16.85
CA ASP A 3 -36.52 -16.57 -16.76
C ASP A 3 -35.55 -16.69 -15.57
N ALA A 4 -34.27 -16.91 -15.86
CA ALA A 4 -33.22 -16.94 -14.84
C ALA A 4 -32.86 -15.49 -14.50
N ALA A 5 -33.43 -14.96 -13.42
CA ALA A 5 -33.04 -13.71 -12.81
C ALA A 5 -31.54 -13.72 -12.54
N ARG A 6 -30.80 -12.85 -13.24
CA ARG A 6 -29.41 -12.50 -12.93
C ARG A 6 -29.41 -11.87 -11.52
N VAL A 7 -28.95 -12.62 -10.55
CA VAL A 7 -28.59 -12.09 -9.24
C VAL A 7 -27.42 -11.13 -9.47
N GLY A 8 -27.69 -9.84 -9.42
CA GLY A 8 -26.68 -8.80 -9.47
C GLY A 8 -25.73 -8.98 -8.29
N GLY A 9 -24.48 -9.33 -8.55
CA GLY A 9 -23.43 -9.32 -7.56
C GLY A 9 -23.36 -7.92 -6.94
N ALA A 10 -23.51 -7.83 -5.64
CA ALA A 10 -23.29 -6.59 -4.90
C ALA A 10 -21.83 -6.17 -5.16
N SER A 11 -21.63 -5.12 -5.93
CA SER A 11 -20.31 -4.50 -6.12
C SER A 11 -19.82 -4.11 -4.74
N SER A 12 -18.74 -4.72 -4.28
CA SER A 12 -18.11 -4.35 -3.01
C SER A 12 -17.68 -2.89 -3.08
N VAL A 13 -18.24 -2.08 -2.17
CA VAL A 13 -17.89 -0.66 -2.06
C VAL A 13 -16.42 -0.59 -1.67
N GLU A 14 -15.62 0.03 -2.51
CA GLU A 14 -14.22 0.29 -2.17
C GLU A 14 -14.14 1.26 -0.99
N ARG A 15 -13.31 0.95 0.01
CA ARG A 15 -13.11 1.76 1.21
C ARG A 15 -11.64 1.95 1.50
N TRP A 16 -11.25 3.19 1.73
CA TRP A 16 -9.88 3.57 2.08
C TRP A 16 -9.79 3.92 3.56
N CYS A 17 -8.83 3.32 4.25
CA CYS A 17 -8.53 3.66 5.64
C CYS A 17 -7.76 4.97 5.69
N ILE A 18 -8.18 5.86 6.56
CA ILE A 18 -7.45 7.06 6.96
C ILE A 18 -7.23 7.05 8.47
N GLY A 19 -6.14 7.64 8.94
CA GLY A 19 -5.81 7.63 10.35
C GLY A 19 -4.54 8.39 10.64
N VAL A 20 -4.18 8.45 11.92
CA VAL A 20 -2.94 9.03 12.41
C VAL A 20 -2.07 7.91 12.95
N ARG A 21 -0.77 7.94 12.65
CA ARG A 21 0.21 6.96 13.17
C ARG A 21 0.17 6.96 14.69
N GLY A 22 0.04 5.76 15.29
CA GLY A 22 0.01 5.57 16.74
C GLY A 22 -1.29 5.99 17.43
N ALA A 23 -2.30 6.47 16.69
CA ALA A 23 -3.61 6.72 17.27
C ALA A 23 -4.43 5.42 17.39
N SER A 24 -5.27 5.32 18.42
CA SER A 24 -6.12 4.14 18.67
C SER A 24 -7.41 4.11 17.82
N TRP A 25 -7.63 5.11 16.99
CA TRP A 25 -8.80 5.23 16.13
C TRP A 25 -8.44 5.24 14.65
N ARG A 26 -9.39 4.88 13.82
CA ARG A 26 -9.33 4.91 12.36
C ARG A 26 -10.66 5.41 11.83
N ALA A 27 -10.62 5.94 10.61
CA ALA A 27 -11.80 6.20 9.81
C ALA A 27 -11.69 5.51 8.46
N GLU A 28 -12.82 5.24 7.84
CA GLU A 28 -12.91 4.71 6.48
C GLU A 28 -13.63 5.72 5.60
N VAL A 29 -13.15 5.90 4.40
CA VAL A 29 -13.78 6.72 3.37
C VAL A 29 -14.22 5.79 2.25
N ASP A 30 -15.49 5.83 1.88
CA ASP A 30 -15.98 5.05 0.74
C ASP A 30 -15.81 5.81 -0.60
N ASP A 31 -16.10 5.12 -1.69
CA ASP A 31 -16.00 5.66 -3.06
C ASP A 31 -16.90 6.88 -3.33
N ALA A 32 -17.94 7.09 -2.52
CA ALA A 32 -18.79 8.27 -2.52
C ALA A 32 -18.23 9.42 -1.66
N GLY A 33 -17.11 9.21 -0.96
CA GLY A 33 -16.52 10.19 -0.06
C GLY A 33 -17.23 10.30 1.28
N THR A 34 -18.08 9.33 1.66
CA THR A 34 -18.65 9.25 2.99
C THR A 34 -17.59 8.78 3.96
N VAL A 35 -17.41 9.50 5.06
CA VAL A 35 -16.48 9.13 6.13
C VAL A 35 -17.21 8.37 7.21
N HIS A 36 -16.65 7.25 7.64
CA HIS A 36 -17.15 6.39 8.71
C HIS A 36 -16.10 6.31 9.82
N ALA A 37 -16.46 6.73 11.04
CA ALA A 37 -15.59 6.61 12.21
C ALA A 37 -16.42 6.49 13.49
N ALA A 38 -15.94 5.72 14.46
CA ALA A 38 -16.52 5.59 15.80
C ALA A 38 -18.05 5.32 15.80
N GLY A 39 -18.55 4.56 14.83
CA GLY A 39 -19.98 4.23 14.71
C GLY A 39 -20.86 5.35 14.17
N ALA A 40 -20.28 6.48 13.75
CA ALA A 40 -20.96 7.59 13.10
C ALA A 40 -20.48 7.74 11.65
N ARG A 41 -21.19 8.59 10.88
CA ARG A 41 -20.80 8.89 9.49
C ARG A 41 -20.97 10.37 9.20
N ALA A 42 -20.11 10.87 8.30
CA ALA A 42 -20.26 12.18 7.68
C ALA A 42 -20.41 11.99 6.18
N ARG A 43 -21.47 12.50 5.60
CA ARG A 43 -21.73 12.52 4.15
C ARG A 43 -21.91 13.95 3.67
N TRP A 44 -21.83 14.17 2.39
CA TRP A 44 -21.91 15.49 1.80
C TRP A 44 -22.62 15.47 0.45
N ALA A 45 -23.08 16.63 0.02
CA ALA A 45 -23.64 16.83 -1.32
C ALA A 45 -23.29 18.23 -1.83
N VAL A 46 -23.40 18.42 -3.14
CA VAL A 46 -23.13 19.69 -3.81
C VAL A 46 -24.40 20.19 -4.46
N LEU A 47 -24.78 21.44 -4.19
CA LEU A 47 -25.80 22.17 -4.93
C LEU A 47 -25.14 22.96 -6.06
N ALA A 48 -25.44 22.63 -7.29
CA ALA A 48 -25.08 23.39 -8.47
C ALA A 48 -26.34 24.00 -9.13
N GLU A 49 -26.18 24.64 -10.28
CA GLU A 49 -27.31 25.27 -10.99
C GLU A 49 -28.40 24.31 -11.45
N ASP A 50 -28.05 23.04 -11.67
CA ASP A 50 -28.94 21.96 -12.12
C ASP A 50 -29.52 21.15 -10.97
N GLY A 51 -29.18 21.48 -9.70
CA GLY A 51 -29.73 20.83 -8.53
C GLY A 51 -28.68 20.18 -7.61
N TRP A 52 -29.14 19.30 -6.73
CA TRP A 52 -28.29 18.58 -5.79
C TRP A 52 -27.61 17.37 -6.44
N HIS A 53 -26.30 17.30 -6.27
CA HIS A 53 -25.46 16.14 -6.60
C HIS A 53 -25.09 15.45 -5.29
N ASP A 54 -25.75 14.34 -4.99
CA ASP A 54 -25.47 13.49 -3.82
C ASP A 54 -24.58 12.32 -4.25
N PRO A 55 -23.30 12.27 -3.82
CA PRO A 55 -22.38 11.19 -4.19
C PRO A 55 -22.85 9.81 -3.72
N THR A 56 -23.65 9.74 -2.65
CA THR A 56 -24.14 8.47 -2.09
C THR A 56 -25.10 7.73 -3.03
N THR A 57 -25.72 8.43 -3.99
CA THR A 57 -26.52 7.84 -5.05
C THR A 57 -25.68 7.16 -6.13
N ARG A 58 -24.35 7.32 -6.06
CA ARG A 58 -23.35 6.73 -6.95
C ARG A 58 -23.63 6.91 -8.44
N PRO A 59 -23.87 8.15 -8.88
CA PRO A 59 -23.97 8.38 -10.32
C PRO A 59 -22.61 8.12 -10.98
N PRO A 60 -22.55 7.79 -12.27
CA PRO A 60 -21.31 7.59 -13.02
C PRO A 60 -20.36 8.80 -13.01
N SER A 61 -20.88 9.95 -12.58
CA SER A 61 -20.14 11.22 -12.42
C SER A 61 -19.31 11.31 -11.14
N VAL A 62 -19.46 10.36 -10.22
CA VAL A 62 -18.68 10.29 -8.96
C VAL A 62 -17.48 9.37 -9.16
N ARG A 63 -16.30 9.85 -8.76
CA ARG A 63 -15.04 9.09 -8.86
C ARG A 63 -14.26 9.28 -7.57
N GLY A 64 -13.99 8.17 -6.88
CA GLY A 64 -13.13 8.11 -5.71
C GLY A 64 -11.76 7.55 -6.06
N ARG A 65 -10.72 7.97 -5.32
CA ARG A 65 -9.38 7.39 -5.37
C ARG A 65 -8.59 7.68 -4.10
N ARG A 66 -7.59 6.87 -3.86
CA ARG A 66 -6.54 7.16 -2.87
C ARG A 66 -5.42 7.97 -3.52
N LEU A 67 -4.87 8.97 -2.83
CA LEU A 67 -3.83 9.83 -3.39
C LEU A 67 -2.43 9.23 -3.17
N SER A 68 -1.76 8.85 -4.26
CA SER A 68 -0.36 8.37 -4.28
C SER A 68 -0.07 7.28 -3.24
N GLY A 69 -1.03 6.41 -2.94
CA GLY A 69 -0.90 5.36 -1.95
C GLY A 69 -0.98 5.81 -0.49
N ALA A 70 -0.98 7.11 -0.19
CA ALA A 70 -1.12 7.64 1.17
C ALA A 70 -2.55 7.47 1.70
N PRO A 71 -2.79 7.48 3.03
CA PRO A 71 -4.12 7.40 3.61
C PRO A 71 -4.85 8.75 3.50
N VAL A 72 -5.03 9.19 2.28
CA VAL A 72 -5.73 10.40 1.85
C VAL A 72 -6.65 10.02 0.70
N ALA A 73 -7.95 10.22 0.87
CA ALA A 73 -8.97 9.91 -0.12
C ALA A 73 -9.41 11.17 -0.87
N GLU A 74 -9.57 11.08 -2.17
CA GLU A 74 -10.13 12.13 -3.02
C GLU A 74 -11.41 11.60 -3.67
N THR A 75 -12.49 12.37 -3.59
CA THR A 75 -13.75 12.09 -4.28
C THR A 75 -14.12 13.29 -5.14
N ARG A 76 -14.33 13.04 -6.43
CA ARG A 76 -14.73 14.07 -7.42
C ARG A 76 -16.18 13.89 -7.80
N VAL A 77 -16.92 14.97 -7.74
CA VAL A 77 -18.31 15.04 -8.18
C VAL A 77 -18.40 16.01 -9.35
N LYS A 78 -18.85 15.50 -10.50
CA LYS A 78 -19.04 16.33 -11.68
C LYS A 78 -20.27 17.20 -11.52
N VAL A 79 -20.10 18.49 -11.76
CA VAL A 79 -21.14 19.51 -11.80
C VAL A 79 -21.09 20.25 -13.15
N PRO A 80 -22.07 21.08 -13.52
CA PRO A 80 -22.00 21.87 -14.74
C PRO A 80 -20.73 22.70 -14.83
N GLY A 81 -19.96 22.44 -15.88
CA GLY A 81 -18.73 23.18 -16.21
C GLY A 81 -17.45 22.72 -15.51
N GLY A 82 -17.51 21.74 -14.58
CA GLY A 82 -16.30 21.29 -13.88
C GLY A 82 -16.57 20.21 -12.84
N ASP A 83 -15.68 20.14 -11.87
CA ASP A 83 -15.77 19.20 -10.75
C ASP A 83 -15.78 19.96 -9.40
N VAL A 84 -16.41 19.37 -8.39
CA VAL A 84 -16.14 19.67 -6.98
C VAL A 84 -15.40 18.50 -6.39
N VAL A 85 -14.25 18.80 -5.78
CA VAL A 85 -13.31 17.82 -5.27
C VAL A 85 -13.38 17.82 -3.75
N CYS A 86 -13.70 16.70 -3.13
CA CYS A 86 -13.59 16.50 -1.69
C CYS A 86 -12.34 15.65 -1.42
N THR A 87 -11.46 16.17 -0.57
CA THR A 87 -10.28 15.40 -0.09
C THR A 87 -10.45 15.16 1.41
N ALA A 88 -10.27 13.90 1.84
CA ALA A 88 -10.40 13.49 3.23
C ALA A 88 -9.09 12.89 3.75
N TRP A 89 -8.65 13.33 4.93
CA TRP A 89 -7.46 12.79 5.60
C TRP A 89 -7.59 12.91 7.13
N ALA A 90 -6.70 12.25 7.85
CA ALA A 90 -6.61 12.38 9.29
C ALA A 90 -5.44 13.29 9.71
N ALA A 91 -5.61 14.04 10.80
CA ALA A 91 -4.60 14.92 11.36
C ALA A 91 -4.51 14.72 12.88
N PRO A 92 -3.31 14.90 13.50
CA PRO A 92 -3.05 14.58 14.91
C PRO A 92 -3.59 15.61 15.89
N GLU A 93 -4.00 16.79 15.43
CA GLU A 93 -4.45 17.88 16.26
C GLU A 93 -5.61 17.44 17.16
N ARG A 94 -5.65 17.97 18.38
CA ARG A 94 -6.70 17.74 19.40
C ARG A 94 -6.94 16.24 19.72
N GLY A 95 -5.90 15.41 19.62
CA GLY A 95 -6.02 13.97 19.88
C GLY A 95 -6.47 13.16 18.66
N GLY A 96 -6.58 13.80 17.51
CA GLY A 96 -6.91 13.19 16.23
C GLY A 96 -8.26 13.65 15.67
N ILE A 97 -8.21 14.09 14.44
CA ILE A 97 -9.37 14.61 13.70
C ILE A 97 -9.39 14.04 12.28
N VAL A 98 -10.58 13.95 11.71
CA VAL A 98 -10.75 13.77 10.26
C VAL A 98 -10.97 15.14 9.64
N VAL A 99 -10.19 15.47 8.63
CA VAL A 99 -10.31 16.72 7.85
C VAL A 99 -10.95 16.40 6.52
N LEU A 100 -11.91 17.23 6.14
CA LEU A 100 -12.59 17.23 4.86
C LEU A 100 -12.35 18.59 4.21
N GLU A 101 -11.81 18.59 3.01
CA GLU A 101 -11.62 19.82 2.23
C GLU A 101 -12.34 19.70 0.89
N TRP A 102 -13.21 20.65 0.61
CA TRP A 102 -13.88 20.77 -0.69
C TRP A 102 -13.25 21.92 -1.48
N HIS A 103 -12.91 21.64 -2.72
CA HIS A 103 -12.43 22.63 -3.68
C HIS A 103 -13.35 22.69 -4.90
N ASN A 104 -13.74 23.89 -5.30
CA ASN A 104 -14.60 24.10 -6.45
C ASN A 104 -13.76 24.41 -7.70
N GLU A 105 -13.65 23.44 -8.60
CA GLU A 105 -12.97 23.57 -9.91
C GLU A 105 -13.95 24.05 -11.00
N SER A 106 -15.26 24.17 -10.72
CA SER A 106 -16.22 24.68 -11.70
C SER A 106 -16.14 26.21 -11.83
N PRO A 107 -16.48 26.80 -12.98
CA PRO A 107 -16.43 28.24 -13.17
C PRO A 107 -17.54 28.99 -12.41
N ARG A 108 -18.50 28.28 -11.81
CA ARG A 108 -19.63 28.84 -11.09
C ARG A 108 -19.52 28.57 -9.59
N ALA A 109 -20.12 29.44 -8.81
CA ALA A 109 -20.29 29.16 -7.37
C ALA A 109 -21.23 27.98 -7.17
N VAL A 110 -20.89 27.11 -6.21
CA VAL A 110 -21.71 25.99 -5.75
C VAL A 110 -21.97 26.13 -4.24
N ALA A 111 -22.80 25.27 -3.66
CA ALA A 111 -22.87 25.11 -2.23
C ALA A 111 -22.54 23.67 -1.84
N VAL A 112 -21.87 23.50 -0.72
CA VAL A 112 -21.59 22.19 -0.12
C VAL A 112 -22.47 22.05 1.11
N ALA A 113 -23.23 20.95 1.19
CA ALA A 113 -23.98 20.55 2.36
C ALA A 113 -23.30 19.35 3.02
N ILE A 114 -23.18 19.36 4.34
CA ILE A 114 -22.57 18.27 5.11
C ILE A 114 -23.57 17.79 6.14
N ASP A 115 -23.90 16.50 6.09
CA ASP A 115 -24.62 15.80 7.14
C ASP A 115 -23.58 15.12 8.05
N GLY A 116 -23.52 15.61 9.26
CA GLY A 116 -22.78 14.98 10.34
C GLY A 116 -23.75 14.45 11.37
N ASP A 117 -24.50 13.38 11.08
CA ASP A 117 -25.45 12.79 12.04
C ASP A 117 -24.78 12.45 13.37
N GLY A 118 -24.91 13.35 14.33
CA GLY A 118 -24.28 13.26 15.63
C GLY A 118 -22.76 13.42 15.64
N VAL A 119 -22.17 14.01 14.60
CA VAL A 119 -20.72 14.25 14.47
C VAL A 119 -20.41 15.69 14.89
N PRO A 120 -19.49 15.94 15.83
CA PRO A 120 -19.03 17.29 16.15
C PRO A 120 -18.18 17.84 15.02
N LEU A 121 -18.83 18.57 14.09
CA LEU A 121 -18.14 19.23 12.98
C LEU A 121 -17.76 20.65 13.35
N VAL A 122 -16.53 21.02 13.05
CA VAL A 122 -16.03 22.39 13.08
C VAL A 122 -15.58 22.79 11.68
N ALA A 123 -15.81 24.03 11.28
CA ALA A 123 -15.49 24.46 9.92
C ALA A 123 -14.64 25.74 9.91
N SER A 124 -13.85 25.94 8.88
CA SER A 124 -12.98 27.11 8.68
C SER A 124 -13.75 28.41 8.41
N ARG A 125 -15.05 28.31 8.11
CA ARG A 125 -15.96 29.44 7.87
C ARG A 125 -17.31 29.18 8.52
N ALA A 126 -18.05 30.24 8.85
CA ALA A 126 -19.43 30.13 9.33
C ALA A 126 -20.31 29.50 8.24
N ALA A 127 -21.28 28.71 8.66
CA ALA A 127 -22.29 28.16 7.77
C ALA A 127 -23.08 29.27 7.08
N SER A 128 -23.52 28.99 5.86
CA SER A 128 -24.39 29.86 5.08
C SER A 128 -25.86 29.49 5.32
N ALA A 129 -26.77 30.46 5.24
CA ALA A 129 -28.19 30.19 5.30
C ALA A 129 -28.76 29.67 3.97
N ILE A 130 -28.12 28.62 3.40
CA ILE A 130 -28.60 27.98 2.19
C ILE A 130 -29.52 26.84 2.61
N GLU A 131 -30.77 26.89 2.20
CA GLU A 131 -31.70 25.82 2.48
C GLU A 131 -31.32 24.55 1.78
N ALA A 132 -31.24 23.46 2.52
CA ALA A 132 -30.99 22.13 1.98
C ALA A 132 -32.29 21.48 1.42
N ALA A 133 -33.21 22.32 0.89
CA ALA A 133 -34.44 21.85 0.27
C ALA A 133 -34.13 20.89 -0.87
N GLY A 134 -34.71 19.70 -0.83
CA GLY A 134 -34.46 18.64 -1.83
C GLY A 134 -33.44 17.59 -1.40
N LEU A 135 -32.71 17.77 -0.30
CA LEU A 135 -31.95 16.68 0.31
C LEU A 135 -32.84 15.89 1.27
N ALA A 136 -32.66 14.58 1.31
CA ALA A 136 -33.39 13.69 2.21
C ALA A 136 -32.88 13.73 3.68
N TRP A 137 -31.96 14.65 4.00
CA TRP A 137 -31.30 14.77 5.30
C TRP A 137 -30.99 16.24 5.63
N SER A 138 -30.89 16.56 6.91
CA SER A 138 -30.56 17.90 7.37
C SER A 138 -29.06 18.14 7.34
N ALA A 139 -28.66 19.33 6.93
CA ALA A 139 -27.24 19.67 6.75
C ALA A 139 -26.94 21.10 7.16
N ALA A 140 -25.70 21.31 7.63
CA ALA A 140 -25.06 22.61 7.53
C ALA A 140 -24.55 22.83 6.12
N SER A 141 -24.69 24.03 5.58
CA SER A 141 -24.31 24.35 4.20
C SER A 141 -23.38 25.55 4.11
N TRP A 142 -22.57 25.58 3.08
CA TRP A 142 -21.61 26.65 2.81
C TRP A 142 -21.57 26.97 1.33
N ALA A 143 -21.60 28.28 1.00
CA ALA A 143 -21.29 28.72 -0.34
C ALA A 143 -19.83 28.49 -0.66
N LEU A 144 -19.53 27.93 -1.84
CA LEU A 144 -18.21 27.65 -2.33
C LEU A 144 -17.99 28.32 -3.70
N PRO A 145 -17.49 29.57 -3.75
CA PRO A 145 -17.18 30.28 -4.97
C PRO A 145 -16.16 29.52 -5.84
N HIS A 146 -16.06 29.89 -7.12
CA HIS A 146 -15.06 29.36 -8.03
C HIS A 146 -13.64 29.48 -7.45
N ALA A 147 -12.82 28.45 -7.65
CA ALA A 147 -11.43 28.36 -7.22
C ALA A 147 -11.19 28.60 -5.72
N THR A 148 -12.21 28.36 -4.89
CA THR A 148 -12.07 28.46 -3.42
C THR A 148 -12.20 27.09 -2.76
N SER A 149 -11.71 27.00 -1.52
CA SER A 149 -11.81 25.81 -0.69
C SER A 149 -12.61 26.08 0.59
N LEU A 150 -13.24 25.04 1.10
CA LEU A 150 -13.84 24.96 2.42
C LEU A 150 -13.20 23.79 3.16
N ARG A 151 -12.77 23.99 4.40
CA ARG A 151 -12.34 22.90 5.30
C ARG A 151 -13.33 22.73 6.43
N ALA A 152 -13.61 21.46 6.73
CA ALA A 152 -14.26 21.07 7.97
C ALA A 152 -13.44 19.96 8.64
N ALA A 153 -13.53 19.90 9.97
CA ALA A 153 -12.87 18.86 10.74
C ALA A 153 -13.91 18.17 11.65
N TRP A 154 -13.84 16.86 11.66
CA TRP A 154 -14.56 15.99 12.57
C TRP A 154 -13.67 15.64 13.75
N LEU A 155 -14.07 16.02 14.96
CA LEU A 155 -13.36 15.70 16.19
C LEU A 155 -13.72 14.27 16.62
N VAL A 156 -12.86 13.30 16.28
CA VAL A 156 -13.11 11.88 16.59
C VAL A 156 -12.99 11.65 18.10
N GLY A 157 -13.96 10.93 18.68
CA GLY A 157 -13.98 10.65 20.12
C GLY A 157 -14.56 11.77 21.01
N VAL A 158 -14.94 12.92 20.45
CA VAL A 158 -15.67 13.95 21.18
C VAL A 158 -17.17 13.59 21.21
N PRO A 159 -17.87 13.79 22.35
CA PRO A 159 -19.29 13.57 22.42
C PRO A 159 -20.05 14.36 21.37
N ARG A 160 -21.20 13.82 20.95
CA ARG A 160 -22.08 14.42 19.93
C ARG A 160 -22.38 15.89 20.23
N ALA A 161 -22.14 16.74 19.22
CA ALA A 161 -22.58 18.14 19.24
C ALA A 161 -23.59 18.36 18.12
N THR A 162 -24.57 19.23 18.34
CA THR A 162 -25.52 19.61 17.29
C THR A 162 -25.01 20.85 16.56
N GLY A 163 -24.93 20.73 15.24
CA GLY A 163 -24.54 21.81 14.33
C GLY A 163 -23.03 21.94 14.12
N ALA A 164 -22.66 22.62 13.03
CA ALA A 164 -21.27 22.93 12.72
C ALA A 164 -20.87 24.26 13.37
N VAL A 165 -19.73 24.25 14.07
CA VAL A 165 -19.17 25.43 14.74
C VAL A 165 -18.07 26.03 13.88
N HIS A 166 -18.02 27.37 13.80
CA HIS A 166 -16.92 28.05 13.13
C HIS A 166 -15.69 28.10 14.03
N GLU A 167 -14.56 27.54 13.52
CA GLU A 167 -13.29 27.51 14.23
C GLU A 167 -12.15 27.90 13.29
N PRO A 168 -11.52 29.09 13.47
CA PRO A 168 -10.50 29.59 12.56
C PRO A 168 -9.26 28.70 12.43
N TRP A 169 -8.91 27.90 13.46
CA TRP A 169 -7.74 27.03 13.44
C TRP A 169 -7.83 25.93 12.37
N VAL A 170 -9.04 25.58 11.93
CA VAL A 170 -9.26 24.57 10.87
C VAL A 170 -8.63 24.99 9.55
N ALA A 171 -8.61 26.30 9.26
CA ALA A 171 -7.94 26.83 8.06
C ALA A 171 -6.40 26.68 8.09
N ALA A 172 -5.82 26.60 9.29
CA ALA A 172 -4.36 26.47 9.47
C ALA A 172 -3.85 25.03 9.49
N LEU A 173 -4.74 24.02 9.37
CA LEU A 173 -4.35 22.62 9.29
C LEU A 173 -3.45 22.37 8.06
N ALA A 174 -2.56 21.38 8.17
CA ALA A 174 -1.76 20.93 7.05
C ALA A 174 -2.66 20.53 5.87
N ASP A 175 -2.26 20.90 4.66
CA ASP A 175 -2.96 20.50 3.45
C ASP A 175 -2.74 19.01 3.12
N ALA A 176 -3.59 18.46 2.28
CA ALA A 176 -3.54 17.08 1.87
C ALA A 176 -2.19 16.70 1.22
N SER A 177 -1.56 17.61 0.48
CA SER A 177 -0.29 17.34 -0.21
C SER A 177 0.86 17.13 0.78
N ARG A 178 0.91 17.91 1.86
CA ARG A 178 1.88 17.73 2.95
C ARG A 178 1.66 16.41 3.69
N VAL A 179 0.39 16.04 3.92
CA VAL A 179 0.05 14.76 4.55
C VAL A 179 0.44 13.58 3.67
N VAL A 180 0.17 13.65 2.35
CA VAL A 180 0.64 12.65 1.37
C VAL A 180 2.16 12.53 1.41
N GLY A 181 2.89 13.67 1.39
CA GLY A 181 4.36 13.67 1.47
C GLY A 181 4.85 12.99 2.74
N ALA A 182 4.31 13.34 3.90
CA ALA A 182 4.70 12.76 5.19
C ALA A 182 4.46 11.23 5.25
N TRP A 183 3.34 10.74 4.76
CA TRP A 183 3.05 9.31 4.72
C TRP A 183 3.94 8.53 3.74
N ARG A 184 4.28 9.15 2.60
CA ARG A 184 5.25 8.55 1.67
C ARG A 184 6.63 8.41 2.31
N GLU A 185 7.10 9.42 3.06
CA GLU A 185 8.34 9.32 3.82
C GLU A 185 8.32 8.19 4.85
N VAL A 186 7.19 8.01 5.56
CA VAL A 186 7.00 6.86 6.48
C VAL A 186 7.13 5.55 5.71
N ALA A 187 6.44 5.40 4.59
CA ALA A 187 6.49 4.18 3.77
C ALA A 187 7.90 3.92 3.19
N HIS A 188 8.60 4.97 2.76
CA HIS A 188 9.96 4.89 2.22
C HIS A 188 11.00 4.51 3.28
N GLY A 189 10.71 4.69 4.57
CA GLY A 189 11.58 4.25 5.67
C GLY A 189 11.88 2.75 5.65
N ALA A 190 10.99 1.93 5.12
CA ALA A 190 11.20 0.49 4.94
C ALA A 190 11.96 0.13 3.64
N GLY A 191 12.05 1.06 2.70
CA GLY A 191 12.65 0.91 1.37
C GLY A 191 11.83 1.67 0.34
N ARG A 192 12.49 2.15 -0.70
CA ARG A 192 11.87 2.94 -1.77
C ARG A 192 12.00 2.21 -3.09
N VAL A 193 10.96 2.27 -3.90
CA VAL A 193 11.00 1.85 -5.29
C VAL A 193 10.52 2.97 -6.20
N ASP A 194 11.20 3.12 -7.33
CA ASP A 194 10.81 4.02 -8.41
C ASP A 194 10.74 3.16 -9.68
N LEU A 195 9.54 2.67 -9.97
CA LEU A 195 9.31 1.65 -11.00
C LEU A 195 8.61 2.28 -12.21
N PRO A 196 8.86 1.76 -13.43
CA PRO A 196 8.13 2.17 -14.63
C PRO A 196 6.62 1.93 -14.55
N ASP A 197 6.19 0.99 -13.73
CA ASP A 197 4.78 0.81 -13.37
C ASP A 197 4.44 1.61 -12.09
N PRO A 198 3.79 2.77 -12.23
CA PRO A 198 3.42 3.60 -11.08
C PRO A 198 2.43 2.90 -10.15
N ARG A 199 1.63 1.95 -10.66
CA ARG A 199 0.66 1.19 -9.85
C ARG A 199 1.36 0.28 -8.84
N ALA A 200 2.45 -0.38 -9.24
CA ALA A 200 3.22 -1.22 -8.33
C ALA A 200 3.89 -0.38 -7.23
N ALA A 201 4.45 0.78 -7.58
CA ALA A 201 5.03 1.71 -6.61
C ALA A 201 3.97 2.25 -5.64
N GLU A 202 2.80 2.66 -6.13
CA GLU A 202 1.69 3.11 -5.29
C GLU A 202 1.13 1.98 -4.41
N ALA A 203 1.03 0.75 -4.93
CA ALA A 203 0.58 -0.42 -4.17
C ALA A 203 1.50 -0.70 -2.98
N LEU A 204 2.82 -0.55 -3.16
CA LEU A 204 3.79 -0.70 -2.08
C LEU A 204 3.61 0.37 -0.99
N VAL A 205 3.45 1.63 -1.38
CA VAL A 205 3.16 2.73 -0.43
C VAL A 205 1.84 2.48 0.28
N THR A 206 0.79 2.12 -0.45
CA THR A 206 -0.54 1.80 0.10
C THR A 206 -0.45 0.70 1.15
N ALA A 207 0.20 -0.41 0.81
CA ALA A 207 0.33 -1.55 1.71
C ALA A 207 1.09 -1.17 3.00
N ARG A 208 2.16 -0.41 2.91
CA ARG A 208 2.93 0.06 4.08
C ARG A 208 2.14 1.04 4.95
N CYS A 209 1.43 1.98 4.34
CA CYS A 209 0.55 2.89 5.08
C CYS A 209 -0.56 2.13 5.80
N ASP A 210 -1.18 1.15 5.14
CA ASP A 210 -2.23 0.32 5.74
C ASP A 210 -1.69 -0.50 6.92
N LEU A 211 -0.46 -0.98 6.81
CA LEU A 211 0.21 -1.72 7.88
C LEU A 211 0.51 -0.84 9.10
N VAL A 212 0.98 0.39 8.89
CA VAL A 212 1.20 1.37 9.97
C VAL A 212 -0.10 1.75 10.66
N LEU A 213 -1.19 1.84 9.89
CA LEU A 213 -2.52 2.15 10.44
C LEU A 213 -3.17 0.97 11.16
N ASP A 214 -2.73 -0.26 10.97
CA ASP A 214 -3.36 -1.46 11.53
C ASP A 214 -2.64 -1.94 12.80
N ASP A 215 -2.88 -1.26 13.92
CA ASP A 215 -2.24 -1.54 15.21
C ASP A 215 -2.64 -2.87 15.86
N ALA A 216 -3.73 -3.49 15.43
CA ALA A 216 -4.38 -4.55 16.20
C ALA A 216 -3.93 -5.98 15.82
N LEU A 217 -3.11 -6.16 14.79
CA LEU A 217 -3.01 -7.46 14.12
C LEU A 217 -1.86 -8.36 14.57
N ALA A 218 -0.79 -7.83 15.15
CA ALA A 218 0.39 -8.64 15.52
C ALA A 218 0.04 -9.86 16.41
N ALA A 219 -0.97 -9.73 17.26
CA ALA A 219 -1.40 -10.78 18.19
C ALA A 219 -2.41 -11.77 17.62
N ARG A 220 -2.81 -11.64 16.33
CA ARG A 220 -3.93 -12.41 15.73
C ARG A 220 -3.61 -13.08 14.40
N LEU A 221 -2.33 -13.16 14.00
CA LEU A 221 -1.95 -13.83 12.77
C LEU A 221 -1.74 -15.32 13.04
N ASP A 222 -2.71 -16.14 12.67
CA ASP A 222 -2.66 -17.61 12.83
C ASP A 222 -1.67 -18.28 11.87
N ASP A 223 -1.40 -17.66 10.71
CA ASP A 223 -0.42 -18.17 9.75
C ASP A 223 0.98 -17.64 10.04
N PRO A 224 1.95 -18.52 10.39
CA PRO A 224 3.32 -18.11 10.69
C PRO A 224 4.03 -17.44 9.52
N VAL A 225 3.62 -17.69 8.27
CA VAL A 225 4.17 -16.99 7.09
C VAL A 225 3.75 -15.53 7.13
N ASP A 226 2.47 -15.25 7.31
CA ASP A 226 1.97 -13.88 7.37
C ASP A 226 2.51 -13.13 8.62
N ALA A 227 2.68 -13.85 9.74
CA ALA A 227 3.29 -13.29 10.96
C ALA A 227 4.75 -12.86 10.72
N LEU A 228 5.55 -13.68 10.04
CA LEU A 228 6.93 -13.33 9.67
C LEU A 228 7.00 -12.14 8.71
N LEU A 229 6.15 -12.11 7.68
CA LEU A 229 6.06 -11.00 6.74
C LEU A 229 5.71 -9.70 7.47
N TYR A 230 4.75 -9.77 8.39
CA TYR A 230 4.31 -8.63 9.19
C TYR A 230 5.41 -8.12 10.13
N ALA A 231 6.02 -9.01 10.92
CA ALA A 231 7.08 -8.64 11.86
C ALA A 231 8.27 -7.98 11.17
N ALA A 232 8.69 -8.52 10.03
CA ALA A 232 9.78 -7.96 9.25
C ALA A 232 9.46 -6.56 8.71
N GLU A 233 8.26 -6.35 8.16
CA GLU A 233 7.90 -5.05 7.63
C GLU A 233 7.67 -4.01 8.72
N ALA A 234 7.11 -4.39 9.87
CA ALA A 234 7.00 -3.54 11.03
C ALA A 234 8.38 -3.08 11.54
N ALA A 235 9.35 -3.99 11.60
CA ALA A 235 10.73 -3.66 11.97
C ALA A 235 11.39 -2.71 10.96
N ARG A 236 11.14 -2.87 9.65
CA ARG A 236 11.64 -1.99 8.59
C ARG A 236 11.04 -0.60 8.67
N LEU A 237 9.75 -0.48 9.01
CA LEU A 237 9.03 0.77 9.21
C LEU A 237 9.37 1.45 10.55
N ARG A 238 10.24 0.80 11.36
CA ARG A 238 10.60 1.27 12.71
C ARG A 238 9.37 1.45 13.61
N GLU A 239 8.38 0.58 13.43
CA GLU A 239 7.27 0.47 14.35
C GLU A 239 7.78 -0.17 15.67
N PRO A 240 7.13 0.12 16.81
CA PRO A 240 7.45 -0.59 18.05
C PRO A 240 7.50 -2.09 17.83
N ALA A 241 8.43 -2.78 18.50
CA ALA A 241 8.60 -4.23 18.34
C ALA A 241 7.24 -4.92 18.54
N ARG A 242 6.75 -5.56 17.49
CA ARG A 242 5.43 -6.22 17.46
C ARG A 242 5.55 -7.74 17.61
N ALA A 243 6.78 -8.22 17.70
CA ALA A 243 7.12 -9.62 17.96
C ALA A 243 8.45 -9.68 18.70
N GLU A 244 8.51 -10.56 19.68
CA GLU A 244 9.75 -10.87 20.36
C GLU A 244 10.62 -11.80 19.51
N PRO A 245 11.96 -11.75 19.62
CA PRO A 245 12.85 -12.59 18.80
C PRO A 245 12.53 -14.10 18.88
N TRP A 246 12.12 -14.59 20.04
CA TRP A 246 11.75 -15.99 20.21
C TRP A 246 10.47 -16.36 19.45
N GLU A 247 9.50 -15.46 19.34
CA GLU A 247 8.29 -15.68 18.53
C GLU A 247 8.65 -15.78 17.05
N VAL A 248 9.55 -14.90 16.57
CA VAL A 248 10.05 -14.94 15.20
C VAL A 248 10.74 -16.28 14.91
N ALA A 249 11.58 -16.76 15.83
CA ALA A 249 12.25 -18.05 15.71
C ALA A 249 11.23 -19.22 15.68
N ASP A 250 10.21 -19.19 16.53
CA ASP A 250 9.13 -20.19 16.56
C ASP A 250 8.34 -20.22 15.26
N TRP A 251 7.99 -19.07 14.68
CA TRP A 251 7.32 -19.00 13.37
C TRP A 251 8.20 -19.52 12.25
N CYS A 252 9.49 -19.21 12.22
CA CYS A 252 10.44 -19.80 11.27
C CYS A 252 10.45 -21.33 11.36
N GLY A 253 10.54 -21.86 12.59
CA GLY A 253 10.46 -23.29 12.84
C GLY A 253 9.11 -23.91 12.39
N ALA A 254 8.01 -23.21 12.58
CA ALA A 254 6.69 -23.65 12.13
C ALA A 254 6.58 -23.71 10.60
N VAL A 255 7.09 -22.70 9.89
CA VAL A 255 7.15 -22.70 8.42
C VAL A 255 8.00 -23.85 7.91
N ALA A 256 9.20 -24.05 8.45
CA ALA A 256 10.09 -25.14 8.05
C ALA A 256 9.46 -26.52 8.30
N ARG A 257 8.84 -26.74 9.47
CA ARG A 257 8.12 -27.98 9.74
C ARG A 257 6.93 -28.18 8.80
N ARG A 258 6.23 -27.12 8.38
CA ARG A 258 5.15 -27.18 7.38
C ARG A 258 5.68 -27.68 6.03
N VAL A 259 6.79 -27.12 5.55
CA VAL A 259 7.42 -27.55 4.29
C VAL A 259 7.89 -28.99 4.39
N ALA A 260 8.62 -29.36 5.46
CA ALA A 260 9.13 -30.71 5.66
C ALA A 260 8.02 -31.80 5.72
N ARG A 261 6.85 -31.49 6.28
CA ARG A 261 5.71 -32.42 6.36
C ARG A 261 5.07 -32.74 5.02
N ARG A 262 5.36 -32.02 3.96
CA ARG A 262 4.86 -32.35 2.60
C ARG A 262 5.49 -33.60 1.99
N GLY A 263 6.51 -34.20 2.66
CA GLY A 263 7.05 -35.54 2.39
C GLY A 263 8.28 -35.56 1.44
N PRO A 264 9.01 -36.68 1.33
CA PRO A 264 10.22 -36.87 0.53
C PRO A 264 9.94 -37.07 -0.98
N GLY A 265 9.35 -36.24 -1.63
CA GLY A 265 8.87 -36.06 -2.98
C GLY A 265 7.92 -34.91 -2.99
N GLY A 266 7.76 -34.33 -1.81
CA GLY A 266 6.87 -33.23 -1.51
C GLY A 266 7.42 -31.91 -2.00
N SER A 267 6.52 -31.03 -2.21
CA SER A 267 6.70 -29.70 -2.77
C SER A 267 7.81 -28.94 -2.04
N LEU A 268 8.72 -28.40 -2.80
CA LEU A 268 9.62 -27.32 -2.40
C LEU A 268 8.81 -26.19 -1.70
N PRO A 269 9.44 -25.31 -0.92
CA PRO A 269 8.74 -24.18 -0.34
C PRO A 269 8.09 -23.31 -1.43
N THR A 270 6.95 -22.74 -1.14
CA THR A 270 6.40 -21.69 -1.99
C THR A 270 7.31 -20.45 -1.94
N ARG A 271 7.25 -19.59 -2.94
CA ARG A 271 7.99 -18.31 -2.95
C ARG A 271 7.73 -17.50 -1.67
N ARG A 272 6.47 -17.45 -1.23
CA ARG A 272 6.06 -16.73 -0.02
C ARG A 272 6.66 -17.34 1.26
N GLU A 273 6.71 -18.67 1.38
CA GLU A 273 7.35 -19.36 2.50
C GLU A 273 8.87 -19.10 2.53
N ALA A 274 9.55 -19.21 1.39
CA ALA A 274 10.96 -18.92 1.26
C ALA A 274 11.25 -17.45 1.62
N ARG A 275 10.48 -16.52 1.09
CA ARG A 275 10.59 -15.09 1.41
C ARG A 275 10.38 -14.83 2.90
N ALA A 276 9.39 -15.46 3.53
CA ALA A 276 9.11 -15.31 4.95
C ALA A 276 10.29 -15.77 5.82
N LEU A 277 10.95 -16.86 5.47
CA LEU A 277 12.16 -17.32 6.18
C LEU A 277 13.34 -16.36 6.03
N VAL A 278 13.57 -15.82 4.83
CA VAL A 278 14.60 -14.79 4.60
C VAL A 278 14.32 -13.55 5.44
N LEU A 279 13.07 -13.10 5.50
CA LEU A 279 12.64 -11.96 6.30
C LEU A 279 12.71 -12.26 7.81
N GLY A 280 12.40 -13.47 8.25
CA GLY A 280 12.59 -13.93 9.63
C GLY A 280 14.06 -13.88 10.06
N ALA A 281 14.96 -14.40 9.23
CA ALA A 281 16.40 -14.31 9.46
C ALA A 281 16.88 -12.86 9.54
N TRP A 282 16.38 -11.99 8.67
CA TRP A 282 16.69 -10.56 8.69
C TRP A 282 16.20 -9.90 9.99
N THR A 283 14.98 -10.20 10.42
CA THR A 283 14.37 -9.65 11.64
C THR A 283 15.17 -10.03 12.88
N LEU A 284 15.56 -11.32 12.99
CA LEU A 284 16.42 -11.79 14.09
C LEU A 284 17.78 -11.08 14.08
N ALA A 285 18.41 -10.92 12.91
CA ALA A 285 19.69 -10.24 12.80
C ALA A 285 19.62 -8.78 13.25
N VAL A 286 18.57 -8.05 12.88
CA VAL A 286 18.32 -6.66 13.27
C VAL A 286 18.04 -6.55 14.77
N ALA A 287 17.37 -7.55 15.36
CA ALA A 287 17.14 -7.65 16.79
C ALA A 287 18.42 -8.02 17.60
N GLY A 288 19.54 -8.31 16.92
CA GLY A 288 20.80 -8.70 17.57
C GLY A 288 21.00 -10.20 17.71
N GLU A 289 20.02 -11.03 17.39
CA GLU A 289 20.01 -12.50 17.49
C GLU A 289 20.75 -13.15 16.32
N ARG A 290 22.06 -12.91 16.24
CA ARG A 290 22.90 -13.34 15.09
C ARG A 290 22.95 -14.84 14.89
N ALA A 291 23.01 -15.61 15.98
CA ALA A 291 23.03 -17.08 15.91
C ALA A 291 21.72 -17.61 15.36
N GLY A 292 20.57 -17.17 15.90
CA GLY A 292 19.25 -17.53 15.40
C GLY A 292 19.02 -17.12 13.96
N ALA A 293 19.51 -15.94 13.55
CA ALA A 293 19.46 -15.50 12.16
C ALA A 293 20.26 -16.42 11.22
N ALA A 294 21.43 -16.88 11.63
CA ALA A 294 22.26 -17.81 10.85
C ALA A 294 21.59 -19.20 10.77
N ASP A 295 21.01 -19.70 11.85
CA ASP A 295 20.29 -20.98 11.87
C ASP A 295 19.08 -20.96 10.92
N VAL A 296 18.29 -19.87 10.94
CA VAL A 296 17.15 -19.71 10.03
C VAL A 296 17.61 -19.58 8.56
N ALA A 297 18.71 -18.88 8.30
CA ALA A 297 19.27 -18.79 6.95
C ALA A 297 19.74 -20.17 6.43
N ALA A 298 20.41 -20.96 7.28
CA ALA A 298 20.82 -22.33 6.95
C ALA A 298 19.59 -23.24 6.71
N LEU A 299 18.55 -23.08 7.54
CA LEU A 299 17.29 -23.80 7.38
C LEU A 299 16.62 -23.47 6.04
N ALA A 300 16.54 -22.19 5.67
CA ALA A 300 15.98 -21.75 4.38
C ALA A 300 16.75 -22.36 3.19
N ALA A 301 18.08 -22.33 3.26
CA ALA A 301 18.95 -22.97 2.27
C ALA A 301 18.70 -24.48 2.15
N GLY A 302 18.52 -25.17 3.25
CA GLY A 302 18.23 -26.61 3.27
C GLY A 302 16.88 -27.02 2.67
N LEU A 303 15.93 -26.12 2.53
CA LEU A 303 14.62 -26.40 1.95
C LEU A 303 14.62 -26.40 0.40
N GLY A 304 15.68 -25.91 -0.24
CA GLY A 304 15.79 -25.81 -1.70
C GLY A 304 15.11 -24.57 -2.29
N ASP A 305 15.29 -24.39 -3.59
CA ASP A 305 14.68 -23.26 -4.30
C ASP A 305 13.14 -23.40 -4.38
N PRO A 306 12.43 -22.32 -4.20
CA PRO A 306 10.97 -22.35 -4.25
C PRO A 306 10.48 -22.81 -5.61
N VAL A 307 9.38 -23.56 -5.61
CA VAL A 307 8.65 -23.86 -6.84
C VAL A 307 8.33 -22.54 -7.53
N ALA A 308 8.66 -22.45 -8.81
CA ALA A 308 8.17 -21.34 -9.60
C ALA A 308 6.64 -21.39 -9.56
N ASP A 309 6.03 -20.50 -8.77
CA ASP A 309 4.60 -20.32 -8.85
C ASP A 309 4.28 -20.06 -10.31
N GLN A 310 3.22 -20.69 -10.84
CA GLN A 310 2.73 -20.45 -12.20
C GLN A 310 2.15 -19.02 -12.33
N GLN A 311 2.48 -18.14 -11.43
CA GLN A 311 2.11 -16.74 -11.47
C GLN A 311 2.90 -16.02 -12.56
N PRO A 312 2.21 -15.29 -13.46
CA PRO A 312 2.87 -14.48 -14.47
C PRO A 312 3.78 -13.43 -13.79
N PRO A 313 4.83 -12.94 -14.51
CA PRO A 313 5.71 -11.88 -14.02
C PRO A 313 4.91 -10.69 -13.48
N VAL A 314 5.45 -10.00 -12.48
CA VAL A 314 4.79 -8.86 -11.78
C VAL A 314 4.23 -7.79 -12.73
N ALA A 315 4.77 -7.67 -13.95
CA ALA A 315 4.31 -6.72 -14.96
C ALA A 315 3.04 -7.14 -15.71
N ASP A 316 2.76 -8.45 -15.78
CA ASP A 316 1.51 -8.94 -16.38
C ASP A 316 0.44 -9.22 -15.30
N GLN A 317 0.82 -9.15 -14.05
CA GLN A 317 -0.12 -9.09 -12.96
C GLN A 317 -0.66 -7.67 -12.92
N GLN A 318 -1.92 -7.51 -13.31
CA GLN A 318 -2.70 -6.42 -12.75
C GLN A 318 -2.40 -6.40 -11.25
N PRO A 319 -1.95 -5.25 -10.66
CA PRO A 319 -1.76 -5.19 -9.21
C PRO A 319 -3.01 -5.83 -8.63
N PRO A 320 -2.90 -6.75 -7.68
CA PRO A 320 -4.07 -7.46 -7.21
C PRO A 320 -5.10 -6.37 -6.92
N ALA A 321 -6.06 -6.26 -7.85
CA ALA A 321 -7.25 -5.47 -7.61
C ALA A 321 -7.68 -5.99 -6.28
N ALA A 322 -7.75 -5.14 -5.25
CA ALA A 322 -8.04 -5.55 -3.89
C ALA A 322 -9.09 -6.63 -4.01
N ASP A 323 -8.64 -7.91 -3.89
CA ASP A 323 -9.39 -9.05 -4.38
C ASP A 323 -10.77 -8.96 -3.77
N ALA A 324 -11.76 -8.60 -4.60
CA ALA A 324 -13.16 -8.55 -4.20
C ALA A 324 -13.67 -9.94 -3.75
N GLY A 325 -12.82 -10.95 -3.88
CA GLY A 325 -13.09 -12.34 -3.48
C GLY A 325 -12.76 -12.69 -2.04
N ASP A 326 -11.96 -11.91 -1.32
CA ASP A 326 -11.54 -12.25 0.04
C ASP A 326 -11.72 -11.08 1.03
N ALA A 327 -12.94 -10.57 1.10
CA ALA A 327 -13.32 -9.55 2.10
C ALA A 327 -13.10 -10.04 3.55
N ALA A 328 -12.91 -11.35 3.75
CA ALA A 328 -12.62 -11.96 5.05
C ALA A 328 -11.14 -11.85 5.44
N THR A 329 -10.21 -11.66 4.47
CA THR A 329 -8.78 -11.53 4.79
C THR A 329 -8.49 -10.16 5.39
N PRO A 330 -7.86 -10.09 6.59
CA PRO A 330 -7.49 -8.84 7.21
C PRO A 330 -6.63 -7.95 6.30
N ARG A 331 -6.84 -6.63 6.38
CA ARG A 331 -6.12 -5.63 5.53
C ARG A 331 -4.60 -5.77 5.65
N ALA A 332 -4.06 -5.91 6.86
CA ALA A 332 -2.63 -6.07 7.05
C ALA A 332 -2.06 -7.34 6.42
N VAL A 333 -2.82 -8.44 6.42
CA VAL A 333 -2.42 -9.68 5.74
C VAL A 333 -2.30 -9.46 4.23
N ARG A 334 -3.29 -8.81 3.63
CA ARG A 334 -3.22 -8.43 2.21
C ARG A 334 -2.02 -7.51 1.93
N ALA A 335 -1.79 -6.53 2.82
CA ALA A 335 -0.69 -5.59 2.71
C ALA A 335 0.68 -6.29 2.72
N VAL A 336 0.97 -7.13 3.71
CA VAL A 336 2.28 -7.81 3.79
C VAL A 336 2.50 -8.80 2.66
N ARG A 337 1.44 -9.46 2.18
CA ARG A 337 1.52 -10.34 1.01
C ARG A 337 1.82 -9.56 -0.27
N ALA A 338 1.21 -8.39 -0.46
CA ALA A 338 1.47 -7.51 -1.60
C ALA A 338 2.91 -6.97 -1.59
N ILE A 339 3.38 -6.49 -0.42
CA ILE A 339 4.77 -6.04 -0.24
C ILE A 339 5.75 -7.17 -0.61
N ALA A 340 5.53 -8.35 -0.03
CA ALA A 340 6.39 -9.50 -0.26
C ALA A 340 6.44 -9.90 -1.74
N ALA A 341 5.30 -9.89 -2.44
CA ALA A 341 5.25 -10.23 -3.86
C ALA A 341 5.98 -9.22 -4.74
N ILE A 342 5.77 -7.91 -4.50
CA ILE A 342 6.45 -6.84 -5.26
C ILE A 342 7.97 -6.92 -5.05
N GLU A 343 8.42 -7.00 -3.80
CA GLU A 343 9.85 -7.02 -3.50
C GLU A 343 10.54 -8.32 -3.95
N ASP A 344 9.85 -9.47 -3.85
CA ASP A 344 10.38 -10.75 -4.34
C ASP A 344 10.59 -10.77 -5.86
N GLY A 345 9.76 -10.03 -6.60
CA GLY A 345 9.97 -9.81 -8.03
C GLY A 345 11.14 -8.88 -8.36
N LEU A 346 11.58 -8.05 -7.42
CA LEU A 346 12.72 -7.15 -7.59
C LEU A 346 14.04 -7.79 -7.14
N ALA A 347 14.03 -8.48 -5.99
CA ALA A 347 15.21 -9.15 -5.44
C ALA A 347 14.82 -10.38 -4.62
N ARG A 348 15.43 -11.53 -4.89
CA ARG A 348 15.17 -12.80 -4.23
C ARG A 348 16.47 -13.50 -3.82
N VAL A 349 16.50 -14.01 -2.59
CA VAL A 349 17.58 -14.87 -2.12
C VAL A 349 17.26 -16.31 -2.51
N GLY A 350 18.13 -16.95 -3.31
CA GLY A 350 18.05 -18.36 -3.66
C GLY A 350 18.46 -19.28 -2.50
N ALA A 351 18.19 -20.57 -2.64
CA ALA A 351 18.57 -21.58 -1.65
C ALA A 351 20.09 -21.69 -1.46
N ASP A 352 20.87 -21.38 -2.47
CA ASP A 352 22.33 -21.30 -2.39
C ASP A 352 22.86 -20.03 -1.69
N GLY A 353 21.96 -19.16 -1.22
CA GLY A 353 22.27 -17.87 -0.61
C GLY A 353 22.62 -16.77 -1.62
N THR A 354 22.56 -17.04 -2.93
CA THR A 354 22.77 -16.04 -3.97
C THR A 354 21.59 -15.07 -4.04
N LEU A 355 21.88 -13.78 -4.08
CA LEU A 355 20.87 -12.73 -4.29
C LEU A 355 20.62 -12.56 -5.80
N HIS A 356 19.45 -12.91 -6.24
CA HIS A 356 19.03 -12.74 -7.62
C HIS A 356 18.31 -11.40 -7.79
N LEU A 357 18.86 -10.52 -8.63
CA LEU A 357 18.21 -9.30 -9.10
C LEU A 357 17.27 -9.64 -10.25
N LEU A 358 16.08 -9.06 -10.25
CA LEU A 358 15.07 -9.29 -11.27
C LEU A 358 14.88 -10.79 -11.58
N PRO A 359 14.56 -11.61 -10.55
CA PRO A 359 14.61 -13.07 -10.65
C PRO A 359 13.64 -13.64 -11.70
N ASP A 360 12.62 -12.88 -12.08
CA ASP A 360 11.65 -13.25 -13.11
C ASP A 360 11.93 -12.52 -14.45
N GLY A 361 13.04 -11.79 -14.56
CA GLY A 361 13.46 -11.01 -15.74
C GLY A 361 12.95 -9.57 -15.69
N VAL A 362 13.31 -8.80 -16.71
CA VAL A 362 12.80 -7.43 -16.90
C VAL A 362 11.47 -7.49 -17.67
N PRO A 363 10.39 -6.95 -17.10
CA PRO A 363 9.11 -6.85 -17.80
C PRO A 363 9.25 -6.14 -19.16
N ALA A 364 8.54 -6.59 -20.17
CA ALA A 364 8.62 -5.99 -21.50
C ALA A 364 8.30 -4.49 -21.50
N SER A 365 7.33 -4.08 -20.68
CA SER A 365 6.95 -2.67 -20.51
C SER A 365 7.99 -1.81 -19.79
N TRP A 366 9.00 -2.41 -19.14
CA TRP A 366 10.05 -1.68 -18.42
C TRP A 366 11.31 -1.49 -19.27
N ARG A 367 11.40 -2.17 -20.42
CA ARG A 367 12.56 -2.05 -21.30
C ARG A 367 12.71 -0.63 -21.82
N GLY A 368 13.93 -0.10 -21.73
CA GLY A 368 14.27 1.26 -22.11
C GLY A 368 13.88 2.32 -21.06
N VAL A 369 13.23 1.97 -19.97
CA VAL A 369 12.85 2.89 -18.90
C VAL A 369 13.77 2.68 -17.69
N HIS A 370 14.33 3.77 -17.16
CA HIS A 370 15.16 3.72 -15.96
C HIS A 370 14.29 3.45 -14.71
N PHE A 371 14.82 2.68 -13.77
CA PHE A 371 14.15 2.42 -12.51
C PHE A 371 15.13 2.12 -11.38
N GLU A 372 14.66 2.24 -10.14
CA GLU A 372 15.46 2.07 -8.94
C GLU A 372 14.68 1.31 -7.86
N ALA A 373 15.42 0.54 -7.06
CA ALA A 373 14.90 -0.11 -5.86
C ALA A 373 15.93 0.04 -4.73
N HIS A 374 15.49 0.54 -3.59
CA HIS A 374 16.35 0.86 -2.46
C HIS A 374 15.92 0.13 -1.19
N GLY A 375 16.89 -0.41 -0.45
CA GLY A 375 16.68 -1.00 0.86
C GLY A 375 15.93 -2.32 0.86
N LEU A 376 15.96 -3.10 -0.24
CA LEU A 376 15.39 -4.43 -0.31
C LEU A 376 16.16 -5.40 0.59
N VAL A 377 15.47 -6.32 1.28
CA VAL A 377 16.13 -7.32 2.12
C VAL A 377 16.88 -8.34 1.26
N ALA A 378 18.17 -8.51 1.55
CA ALA A 378 19.12 -9.35 0.83
C ALA A 378 19.68 -10.49 1.70
N GLY A 379 18.97 -10.93 2.73
CA GLY A 379 19.37 -11.96 3.68
C GLY A 379 19.56 -11.41 5.10
N ALA A 380 20.09 -12.23 5.99
CA ALA A 380 20.26 -11.89 7.41
C ALA A 380 21.09 -10.61 7.58
N GLY A 381 20.46 -9.55 8.12
CA GLY A 381 21.10 -8.26 8.40
C GLY A 381 21.56 -7.46 7.17
N ARG A 382 21.18 -7.86 5.95
CA ARG A 382 21.62 -7.24 4.70
C ARG A 382 20.47 -6.60 3.95
N ARG A 383 20.79 -5.47 3.27
CA ARG A 383 19.89 -4.82 2.31
C ARG A 383 20.63 -4.55 1.01
N ILE A 384 19.91 -4.50 -0.08
CA ILE A 384 20.44 -4.07 -1.38
C ILE A 384 19.64 -2.89 -1.91
N SER A 385 20.39 -1.97 -2.50
CA SER A 385 19.84 -0.91 -3.36
C SER A 385 20.44 -1.08 -4.75
N TYR A 386 19.62 -0.94 -5.79
CA TYR A 386 20.12 -0.99 -7.15
C TYR A 386 19.31 -0.09 -8.08
N ALA A 387 19.97 0.35 -9.15
CA ALA A 387 19.37 1.10 -10.24
C ALA A 387 19.64 0.40 -11.56
N VAL A 388 18.64 0.41 -12.45
CA VAL A 388 18.78 -0.04 -13.83
C VAL A 388 18.71 1.16 -14.75
N ARG A 389 19.78 1.34 -15.55
CA ARG A 389 19.91 2.41 -16.54
C ARG A 389 20.06 1.79 -17.93
N TRP A 390 19.31 2.29 -18.89
CA TRP A 390 19.37 1.76 -20.24
C TRP A 390 20.33 2.54 -21.12
N HIS A 391 21.26 1.83 -21.77
CA HIS A 391 22.16 2.35 -22.80
C HIS A 391 21.78 1.71 -24.13
N GLY A 392 20.88 2.37 -24.88
CA GLY A 392 20.24 1.77 -26.04
C GLY A 392 19.38 0.58 -25.62
N THR A 393 19.72 -0.62 -26.09
CA THR A 393 19.01 -1.87 -25.76
C THR A 393 19.61 -2.60 -24.57
N ALA A 394 20.80 -2.20 -24.08
CA ALA A 394 21.50 -2.88 -23.00
C ALA A 394 21.23 -2.20 -21.65
N PRO A 395 20.77 -2.95 -20.62
CA PRO A 395 20.62 -2.43 -19.28
C PRO A 395 21.96 -2.43 -18.54
N ALA A 396 22.33 -1.30 -17.92
CA ALA A 396 23.37 -1.24 -16.91
C ALA A 396 22.74 -1.35 -15.54
N VAL A 397 23.31 -2.16 -14.65
CA VAL A 397 22.91 -2.24 -13.25
C VAL A 397 24.01 -1.65 -12.36
N LEU A 398 23.59 -0.72 -11.48
CA LEU A 398 24.38 -0.20 -10.38
C LEU A 398 23.82 -0.79 -9.09
N TRP A 399 24.69 -1.26 -8.20
CA TRP A 399 24.22 -1.86 -6.94
C TRP A 399 25.09 -1.45 -5.75
N GLU A 400 24.48 -1.46 -4.58
CA GLU A 400 25.12 -1.26 -3.28
C GLU A 400 24.44 -2.14 -2.23
N VAL A 401 25.26 -2.88 -1.46
CA VAL A 401 24.80 -3.71 -0.35
C VAL A 401 25.14 -3.04 0.96
N GLU A 402 24.14 -2.86 1.81
CA GLU A 402 24.27 -2.43 3.19
C GLU A 402 24.35 -3.65 4.12
N GLY A 403 25.16 -3.54 5.17
CA GLY A 403 25.39 -4.61 6.14
C GLY A 403 26.63 -5.46 5.81
N ASP A 404 26.75 -6.65 6.40
CA ASP A 404 27.87 -7.54 6.18
C ASP A 404 27.73 -8.29 4.84
N ALA A 405 28.32 -7.74 3.80
CA ALA A 405 28.28 -8.31 2.45
C ALA A 405 29.23 -9.50 2.22
N ARG A 406 30.02 -9.90 3.22
CA ARG A 406 30.99 -11.02 3.04
C ARG A 406 30.27 -12.30 2.62
N GLY A 407 30.76 -12.89 1.54
CA GLY A 407 30.25 -14.14 0.98
C GLY A 407 28.91 -14.03 0.23
N LEU A 408 28.28 -12.85 0.16
CA LEU A 408 27.07 -12.66 -0.64
C LEU A 408 27.46 -12.69 -2.14
N ALA A 409 26.86 -13.60 -2.89
CA ALA A 409 26.87 -13.56 -4.34
C ALA A 409 25.63 -12.83 -4.85
N ILE A 410 25.81 -12.02 -5.90
CA ILE A 410 24.72 -11.29 -6.58
C ILE A 410 24.71 -11.73 -8.03
N ALA A 411 23.56 -12.09 -8.55
CA ALA A 411 23.38 -12.53 -9.93
C ALA A 411 22.09 -11.96 -10.53
N ALA A 412 21.95 -11.97 -11.85
CA ALA A 412 20.73 -11.61 -12.56
C ALA A 412 20.41 -12.63 -13.67
N PRO A 413 20.19 -13.92 -13.33
CA PRO A 413 20.22 -15.02 -14.28
C PRO A 413 19.17 -14.94 -15.39
N ARG A 414 18.07 -14.21 -15.17
CA ARG A 414 17.01 -13.98 -16.16
C ARG A 414 17.25 -12.77 -17.06
N VAL A 415 18.22 -11.91 -16.70
CA VAL A 415 18.62 -10.74 -17.51
C VAL A 415 19.94 -11.01 -18.20
N ASP A 416 20.94 -11.47 -17.44
CA ASP A 416 22.27 -11.89 -17.95
C ASP A 416 22.72 -13.14 -17.20
N PRO A 417 22.63 -14.34 -17.80
CA PRO A 417 23.03 -15.59 -17.15
C PRO A 417 24.55 -15.67 -16.80
N GLN A 418 25.36 -14.79 -17.36
CA GLN A 418 26.82 -14.76 -17.09
C GLN A 418 27.18 -13.76 -15.98
N PHE A 419 26.24 -12.89 -15.60
CA PHE A 419 26.48 -11.92 -14.54
C PHE A 419 26.43 -12.58 -13.16
N ALA A 420 27.55 -12.59 -12.49
CA ALA A 420 27.66 -12.91 -11.07
C ALA A 420 28.81 -12.11 -10.46
N THR A 421 28.58 -11.58 -9.26
CA THR A 421 29.61 -10.81 -8.54
C THR A 421 29.52 -11.06 -7.04
N ARG A 422 30.61 -10.77 -6.31
CA ARG A 422 30.66 -10.72 -4.84
C ARG A 422 31.05 -9.34 -4.33
N GLU A 423 31.19 -8.38 -5.23
CA GLU A 423 31.49 -7.01 -4.85
C GLU A 423 30.26 -6.38 -4.18
N PRO A 424 30.42 -5.74 -3.01
CA PRO A 424 29.29 -5.13 -2.28
C PRO A 424 28.72 -3.92 -2.99
N ARG A 425 29.44 -3.34 -3.92
CA ARG A 425 28.99 -2.23 -4.76
C ARG A 425 29.66 -2.29 -6.12
N GLY A 426 28.98 -1.84 -7.14
CA GLY A 426 29.54 -1.80 -8.48
C GLY A 426 28.57 -1.34 -9.53
N GLU A 427 29.05 -1.37 -10.75
CA GLU A 427 28.29 -1.09 -11.96
C GLU A 427 28.71 -2.03 -13.06
N THR A 428 27.77 -2.53 -13.84
CA THR A 428 28.07 -3.35 -15.01
C THR A 428 26.98 -3.23 -16.07
N LEU A 429 27.37 -3.40 -17.33
CA LEU A 429 26.43 -3.53 -18.43
C LEU A 429 26.03 -4.99 -18.55
N LEU A 430 24.74 -5.28 -18.39
CA LEU A 430 24.21 -6.65 -18.55
C LEU A 430 23.99 -6.96 -20.04
N ARG A 431 24.20 -8.24 -20.38
CA ARG A 431 23.97 -8.75 -21.74
C ARG A 431 22.63 -9.47 -21.75
N GLU A 432 21.62 -8.90 -22.42
CA GLU A 432 20.39 -9.65 -22.62
C GLU A 432 20.68 -10.98 -23.33
N PRO A 433 20.07 -12.10 -22.90
CA PRO A 433 20.15 -13.34 -23.64
C PRO A 433 19.62 -13.08 -25.06
N GLY A 434 20.44 -13.29 -26.06
CA GLY A 434 20.04 -13.21 -27.46
C GLY A 434 18.79 -14.08 -27.70
N PRO A 435 18.00 -13.80 -28.75
CA PRO A 435 16.86 -14.64 -29.08
C PRO A 435 17.36 -16.09 -29.21
N VAL A 436 16.72 -17.00 -28.47
CA VAL A 436 16.99 -18.44 -28.57
C VAL A 436 16.83 -18.78 -30.05
N PRO A 437 17.90 -19.32 -30.74
CA PRO A 437 17.76 -19.70 -32.11
C PRO A 437 16.63 -20.71 -32.22
N SER A 438 15.60 -20.38 -32.98
CA SER A 438 14.52 -21.30 -33.30
C SER A 438 15.11 -22.53 -33.90
N THR A 439 15.08 -23.65 -33.18
CA THR A 439 15.48 -24.95 -33.71
C THR A 439 14.65 -25.21 -34.97
N PRO A 440 15.26 -25.38 -36.13
CA PRO A 440 14.47 -25.75 -37.31
C PRO A 440 13.80 -27.09 -37.02
N HIS A 441 12.50 -27.12 -37.07
CA HIS A 441 11.76 -28.38 -37.03
C HIS A 441 12.20 -29.23 -38.24
N PRO A 442 12.51 -30.53 -38.04
CA PRO A 442 12.85 -31.45 -39.10
C PRO A 442 11.67 -31.72 -40.05
#